data_1844a7540b7922dda2bd42d369a95316
#
_entry.id   1844a7540b7922dda2bd42d369a95316
#
_cell.length_a   1.000
_cell.length_b   1.000
_cell.length_c   1.000
_cell.angle_alpha   90.00
_cell.angle_beta   90.00
_cell.angle_gamma   90.00
#
_symmetry.space_group_name_H-M   'P 1'
#
loop_
_entity.id
_entity.type
_entity.pdbx_description
1 polymer ?
#
loop_
_entity_poly.entity_id
_entity_poly.type
_entity_poly.pdbx_seq_one_letter_code
_entity_poly.pdbx_strand_id
1 'polypeptide(L)'
;MRVIVSCLAALLCLGTAGAFAAAPEPTTEEQKTLYALGLAINQSLSNFTLNEAEFEIVKSGLTDGFSKQPPKVDLKAFGMKISELQQARAAVLAEAEKKAGAAFLAKAAAESGAKKTESGAILKTIKEGTGATPKIIDMVKVHY
;
A
#
# COMPACT_ATOMS: atom_id res chain seq x y z
N MET A 1 -40.89 -53.91 33.08
CA MET A 1 -40.37 -53.63 31.73
C MET A 1 -39.75 -52.23 31.73
N ARG A 2 -38.42 -52.20 31.65
CA ARG A 2 -37.63 -51.00 31.83
C ARG A 2 -37.21 -50.49 30.42
N VAL A 3 -37.69 -49.34 30.03
CA VAL A 3 -37.27 -48.67 28.80
C VAL A 3 -36.16 -47.70 29.12
N ILE A 4 -34.97 -48.00 28.68
CA ILE A 4 -33.76 -47.14 28.82
C ILE A 4 -33.79 -46.17 27.64
N VAL A 5 -34.03 -44.88 27.94
CA VAL A 5 -33.92 -43.79 26.96
C VAL A 5 -32.49 -43.27 27.00
N SER A 6 -31.68 -43.64 26.01
CA SER A 6 -30.33 -43.11 25.83
C SER A 6 -30.44 -41.74 25.17
N CYS A 7 -30.18 -40.69 25.95
CA CYS A 7 -29.97 -39.34 25.43
C CYS A 7 -28.56 -39.23 24.83
N LEU A 8 -28.51 -39.25 23.49
CA LEU A 8 -27.31 -38.93 22.75
C LEU A 8 -27.21 -37.40 22.65
N ALA A 9 -26.39 -36.78 23.51
CA ALA A 9 -26.08 -35.35 23.43
C ALA A 9 -25.08 -35.14 22.30
N ALA A 10 -25.56 -34.76 21.14
CA ALA A 10 -24.72 -34.26 20.04
C ALA A 10 -24.25 -32.85 20.40
N LEU A 11 -23.00 -32.73 20.82
CA LEU A 11 -22.32 -31.45 21.06
C LEU A 11 -22.04 -30.80 19.69
N LEU A 12 -22.92 -29.93 19.23
CA LEU A 12 -22.73 -29.10 18.04
C LEU A 12 -21.72 -28.01 18.39
N CYS A 13 -20.44 -28.23 18.10
CA CYS A 13 -19.45 -27.16 18.06
C CYS A 13 -19.78 -26.22 16.90
N LEU A 14 -20.61 -25.20 17.14
CA LEU A 14 -20.71 -24.06 16.24
C LEU A 14 -19.39 -23.29 16.33
N GLY A 15 -18.48 -23.60 15.42
CA GLY A 15 -17.38 -22.71 15.10
C GLY A 15 -17.97 -21.40 14.60
N THR A 16 -17.96 -20.37 15.44
CA THR A 16 -18.21 -19.00 15.00
C THR A 16 -17.05 -18.58 14.12
N ALA A 17 -17.12 -18.87 12.83
CA ALA A 17 -16.37 -18.12 11.85
C ALA A 17 -16.77 -16.66 12.04
N GLY A 18 -15.88 -15.86 12.61
CA GLY A 18 -16.07 -14.43 12.73
C GLY A 18 -16.24 -13.86 11.33
N ALA A 19 -17.49 -13.70 10.91
CA ALA A 19 -17.78 -12.93 9.72
C ALA A 19 -17.27 -11.51 10.01
N PHE A 20 -16.18 -11.12 9.40
CA PHE A 20 -15.82 -9.73 9.28
C PHE A 20 -16.96 -9.06 8.53
N ALA A 21 -17.89 -8.48 9.27
CA ALA A 21 -18.90 -7.62 8.68
C ALA A 21 -18.13 -6.49 7.97
N ALA A 22 -18.22 -6.45 6.65
CA ALA A 22 -17.67 -5.35 5.88
C ALA A 22 -18.25 -4.06 6.48
N ALA A 23 -17.38 -3.08 6.74
CA ALA A 23 -17.84 -1.79 7.21
C ALA A 23 -18.87 -1.22 6.22
N PRO A 24 -19.94 -0.57 6.69
CA PRO A 24 -20.95 0.00 5.82
C PRO A 24 -20.31 1.01 4.86
N GLU A 25 -20.80 1.05 3.62
CA GLU A 25 -20.34 2.06 2.66
C GLU A 25 -20.60 3.48 3.18
N PRO A 26 -19.63 4.40 3.05
CA PRO A 26 -19.78 5.77 3.51
C PRO A 26 -20.76 6.51 2.59
N THR A 27 -21.94 6.89 3.13
CA THR A 27 -23.00 7.56 2.38
C THR A 27 -23.03 9.08 2.61
N THR A 28 -22.75 9.54 3.84
CA THR A 28 -22.72 10.95 4.18
C THR A 28 -21.35 11.58 3.92
N GLU A 29 -21.28 12.91 3.77
CA GLU A 29 -20.00 13.61 3.61
C GLU A 29 -19.07 13.41 4.82
N GLU A 30 -19.61 13.36 6.02
CA GLU A 30 -18.83 13.07 7.22
C GLU A 30 -18.24 11.65 7.19
N GLN A 31 -19.04 10.66 6.82
CA GLN A 31 -18.57 9.27 6.67
C GLN A 31 -17.48 9.14 5.60
N LYS A 32 -17.66 9.82 4.46
CA LYS A 32 -16.65 9.86 3.40
C LYS A 32 -15.34 10.50 3.88
N THR A 33 -15.45 11.57 4.66
CA THR A 33 -14.29 12.25 5.26
C THR A 33 -13.56 11.33 6.24
N LEU A 34 -14.29 10.60 7.09
CA LEU A 34 -13.70 9.61 8.00
C LEU A 34 -13.05 8.44 7.25
N TYR A 35 -13.66 7.98 6.16
CA TYR A 35 -13.05 6.97 5.29
C TYR A 35 -11.77 7.49 4.64
N ALA A 36 -11.79 8.72 4.13
CA ALA A 36 -10.62 9.37 3.56
C ALA A 36 -9.48 9.52 4.59
N LEU A 37 -9.80 9.81 5.87
CA LEU A 37 -8.83 9.80 6.96
C LEU A 37 -8.16 8.42 7.10
N GLY A 38 -8.93 7.33 7.03
CA GLY A 38 -8.39 5.97 7.03
C GLY A 38 -7.43 5.72 5.86
N LEU A 39 -7.77 6.20 4.66
CA LEU A 39 -6.89 6.11 3.49
C LEU A 39 -5.61 6.93 3.67
N ALA A 40 -5.67 8.11 4.28
CA ALA A 40 -4.49 8.93 4.57
C ALA A 40 -3.54 8.26 5.57
N ILE A 41 -4.08 7.60 6.60
CA ILE A 41 -3.29 6.77 7.53
C ILE A 41 -2.62 5.62 6.76
N ASN A 42 -3.36 4.91 5.91
CA ASN A 42 -2.80 3.83 5.10
C ASN A 42 -1.69 4.34 4.16
N GLN A 43 -1.85 5.51 3.57
CA GLN A 43 -0.81 6.12 2.74
C GLN A 43 0.48 6.38 3.55
N SER A 44 0.37 6.78 4.81
CA SER A 44 1.52 6.95 5.71
C SER A 44 2.23 5.63 6.01
N LEU A 45 1.53 4.50 5.90
CA LEU A 45 2.07 3.16 6.12
C LEU A 45 2.71 2.56 4.84
N SER A 46 2.54 3.18 3.68
CA SER A 46 3.01 2.64 2.39
C SER A 46 4.50 2.30 2.35
N ASN A 47 5.32 3.14 3.00
CA ASN A 47 6.77 2.94 3.07
C ASN A 47 7.18 1.72 3.92
N PHE A 48 6.27 1.15 4.68
CA PHE A 48 6.52 -0.07 5.45
C PHE A 48 6.29 -1.35 4.63
N THR A 49 5.69 -1.26 3.45
CA THR A 49 5.40 -2.42 2.57
C THR A 49 4.83 -3.61 3.34
N LEU A 50 3.81 -3.34 4.18
CA LEU A 50 3.21 -4.33 5.08
C LEU A 50 2.50 -5.42 4.29
N ASN A 51 2.72 -6.67 4.68
CA ASN A 51 1.85 -7.77 4.25
C ASN A 51 0.57 -7.80 5.10
N GLU A 52 -0.39 -8.66 4.73
CA GLU A 52 -1.70 -8.75 5.38
C GLU A 52 -1.58 -9.05 6.89
N ALA A 53 -0.74 -10.01 7.27
CA ALA A 53 -0.55 -10.37 8.69
C ALA A 53 0.07 -9.23 9.50
N GLU A 54 1.03 -8.51 8.93
CA GLU A 54 1.63 -7.33 9.57
C GLU A 54 0.64 -6.18 9.69
N PHE A 55 -0.20 -5.99 8.69
CA PHE A 55 -1.25 -4.98 8.74
C PHE A 55 -2.28 -5.28 9.84
N GLU A 56 -2.63 -6.55 10.08
CA GLU A 56 -3.48 -6.95 11.21
C GLU A 56 -2.85 -6.58 12.58
N ILE A 57 -1.52 -6.69 12.72
CA ILE A 57 -0.82 -6.24 13.94
C ILE A 57 -0.94 -4.71 14.11
N VAL A 58 -0.76 -3.95 13.04
CA VAL A 58 -0.94 -2.49 13.07
C VAL A 58 -2.38 -2.12 13.45
N LYS A 59 -3.38 -2.79 12.86
CA LYS A 59 -4.79 -2.60 13.19
C LYS A 59 -5.07 -2.89 14.67
N SER A 60 -4.47 -3.95 15.23
CA SER A 60 -4.59 -4.24 16.66
C SER A 60 -4.08 -3.08 17.52
N GLY A 61 -2.93 -2.52 17.18
CA GLY A 61 -2.38 -1.36 17.89
C GLY A 61 -3.27 -0.12 17.80
N LEU A 62 -3.83 0.16 16.61
CA LEU A 62 -4.79 1.26 16.42
C LEU A 62 -6.07 1.05 17.24
N THR A 63 -6.58 -0.18 17.27
CA THR A 63 -7.78 -0.55 18.04
C THR A 63 -7.54 -0.40 19.54
N ASP A 64 -6.41 -0.88 20.05
CA ASP A 64 -6.05 -0.77 21.46
C ASP A 64 -5.94 0.71 21.87
N GLY A 65 -5.29 1.54 21.04
CA GLY A 65 -5.17 2.98 21.28
C GLY A 65 -6.51 3.69 21.27
N PHE A 66 -7.38 3.41 20.30
CA PHE A 66 -8.73 3.98 20.22
C PHE A 66 -9.59 3.58 21.44
N SER A 67 -9.51 2.32 21.84
CA SER A 67 -10.28 1.78 22.97
C SER A 67 -9.66 2.07 24.33
N LYS A 68 -8.57 2.84 24.37
CA LYS A 68 -7.83 3.19 25.61
C LYS A 68 -7.41 1.95 26.42
N GLN A 69 -7.12 0.85 25.72
CA GLN A 69 -6.56 -0.35 26.32
C GLN A 69 -5.09 -0.13 26.72
N PRO A 70 -4.60 -0.79 27.77
CA PRO A 70 -3.18 -0.75 28.10
C PRO A 70 -2.34 -1.21 26.88
N PRO A 71 -1.31 -0.45 26.51
CA PRO A 71 -0.46 -0.83 25.38
C PRO A 71 0.30 -2.13 25.67
N LYS A 72 0.34 -3.03 24.71
CA LYS A 72 1.05 -4.32 24.80
C LYS A 72 2.57 -4.16 24.74
N VAL A 73 3.04 -3.01 24.28
CA VAL A 73 4.47 -2.67 24.15
C VAL A 73 4.71 -1.22 24.57
N ASP A 74 5.91 -0.91 25.03
CA ASP A 74 6.31 0.47 25.33
C ASP A 74 6.66 1.21 24.03
N LEU A 75 5.82 2.17 23.64
CA LEU A 75 6.02 2.97 22.44
C LEU A 75 7.36 3.72 22.43
N LYS A 76 7.84 4.17 23.59
CA LYS A 76 9.14 4.87 23.68
C LYS A 76 10.29 3.93 23.36
N ALA A 77 10.25 2.69 23.85
CA ALA A 77 11.26 1.68 23.57
C ALA A 77 11.29 1.26 22.09
N PHE A 78 10.16 1.35 21.39
CA PHE A 78 10.03 0.94 19.99
C PHE A 78 10.10 2.09 18.98
N GLY A 79 10.15 3.35 19.41
CA GLY A 79 10.16 4.50 18.51
C GLY A 79 11.32 4.46 17.48
N MET A 80 12.55 4.19 17.93
CA MET A 80 13.70 4.04 17.04
C MET A 80 13.56 2.83 16.11
N LYS A 81 13.05 1.71 16.61
CA LYS A 81 12.86 0.47 15.82
C LYS A 81 11.84 0.65 14.71
N ILE A 82 10.83 1.50 14.89
CA ILE A 82 9.88 1.86 13.83
C ILE A 82 10.62 2.56 12.69
N SER A 83 11.49 3.53 13.00
CA SER A 83 12.28 4.23 12.00
C SER A 83 13.28 3.31 11.28
N GLU A 84 13.96 2.44 12.02
CA GLU A 84 14.88 1.44 11.45
C GLU A 84 14.14 0.48 10.50
N LEU A 85 12.97 -0.01 10.90
CA LEU A 85 12.13 -0.87 10.05
C LEU A 85 11.72 -0.15 8.77
N GLN A 86 11.28 1.10 8.87
CA GLN A 86 10.90 1.90 7.71
C GLN A 86 12.07 2.07 6.74
N GLN A 87 13.27 2.44 7.24
CA GLN A 87 14.46 2.61 6.42
C GLN A 87 14.87 1.31 5.73
N ALA A 88 14.88 0.20 6.47
CA ALA A 88 15.23 -1.10 5.90
C ALA A 88 14.29 -1.51 4.77
N ARG A 89 12.98 -1.29 4.94
CA ARG A 89 11.99 -1.64 3.91
C ARG A 89 12.00 -0.70 2.72
N ALA A 90 12.20 0.60 2.97
CA ALA A 90 12.36 1.58 1.89
C ALA A 90 13.59 1.26 1.02
N ALA A 91 14.70 0.81 1.62
CA ALA A 91 15.88 0.39 0.87
C ALA A 91 15.60 -0.82 -0.05
N VAL A 92 14.89 -1.83 0.46
CA VAL A 92 14.50 -3.01 -0.35
C VAL A 92 13.58 -2.61 -1.50
N LEU A 93 12.59 -1.74 -1.24
CA LEU A 93 11.68 -1.23 -2.26
C LEU A 93 12.44 -0.44 -3.34
N ALA A 94 13.34 0.46 -2.94
CA ALA A 94 14.15 1.26 -3.85
C ALA A 94 15.03 0.39 -4.77
N GLU A 95 15.62 -0.69 -4.26
CA GLU A 95 16.39 -1.62 -5.09
C GLU A 95 15.50 -2.41 -6.07
N ALA A 96 14.30 -2.81 -5.64
CA ALA A 96 13.33 -3.46 -6.53
C ALA A 96 12.87 -2.51 -7.65
N GLU A 97 12.53 -1.27 -7.32
CA GLU A 97 12.13 -0.24 -8.28
C GLU A 97 13.27 0.12 -9.24
N LYS A 98 14.50 0.24 -8.75
CA LYS A 98 15.68 0.49 -9.57
C LYS A 98 15.91 -0.63 -10.59
N LYS A 99 15.74 -1.90 -10.17
CA LYS A 99 15.85 -3.05 -11.05
C LYS A 99 14.72 -3.06 -12.09
N ALA A 100 13.49 -2.80 -11.67
CA ALA A 100 12.34 -2.70 -12.58
C ALA A 100 12.49 -1.55 -13.57
N GLY A 101 12.94 -0.38 -13.09
CA GLY A 101 13.25 0.80 -13.92
C GLY A 101 14.34 0.52 -14.95
N ALA A 102 15.43 -0.15 -14.57
CA ALA A 102 16.49 -0.54 -15.50
C ALA A 102 15.97 -1.48 -16.60
N ALA A 103 15.14 -2.46 -16.24
CA ALA A 103 14.51 -3.36 -17.20
C ALA A 103 13.57 -2.62 -18.14
N PHE A 104 12.77 -1.69 -17.63
CA PHE A 104 11.89 -0.84 -18.42
C PHE A 104 12.68 0.03 -19.41
N LEU A 105 13.75 0.70 -18.95
CA LEU A 105 14.60 1.53 -19.80
C LEU A 105 15.29 0.70 -20.90
N ALA A 106 15.76 -0.51 -20.57
CA ALA A 106 16.34 -1.41 -21.57
C ALA A 106 15.32 -1.79 -22.64
N LYS A 107 14.10 -2.11 -22.25
CA LYS A 107 13.01 -2.41 -23.17
C LYS A 107 12.64 -1.20 -24.04
N ALA A 108 12.49 -0.03 -23.42
CA ALA A 108 12.16 1.21 -24.13
C ALA A 108 13.26 1.61 -25.12
N ALA A 109 14.53 1.42 -24.78
CA ALA A 109 15.66 1.69 -25.69
C ALA A 109 15.71 0.75 -26.91
N ALA A 110 15.18 -0.46 -26.77
CA ALA A 110 15.11 -1.43 -27.88
C ALA A 110 13.92 -1.20 -28.82
N GLU A 111 13.00 -0.30 -28.51
CA GLU A 111 11.86 0.01 -29.34
C GLU A 111 12.29 0.74 -30.63
N SER A 112 11.62 0.43 -31.76
CA SER A 112 11.88 1.10 -33.03
C SER A 112 11.67 2.62 -32.93
N GLY A 113 12.63 3.40 -33.38
CA GLY A 113 12.61 4.87 -33.31
C GLY A 113 12.99 5.46 -31.93
N ALA A 114 13.36 4.64 -30.98
CA ALA A 114 13.87 5.12 -29.71
C ALA A 114 15.31 5.66 -29.85
N LYS A 115 15.59 6.80 -29.20
CA LYS A 115 16.91 7.41 -29.11
C LYS A 115 17.29 7.62 -27.67
N LYS A 116 18.43 7.08 -27.23
CA LYS A 116 18.96 7.30 -25.89
C LYS A 116 19.84 8.54 -25.91
N THR A 117 19.59 9.47 -25.00
CA THR A 117 20.42 10.68 -24.78
C THR A 117 21.65 10.37 -23.93
N GLU A 118 22.62 11.29 -23.91
CA GLU A 118 23.79 11.21 -23.02
C GLU A 118 23.41 11.19 -21.53
N SER A 119 22.31 11.87 -21.17
CA SER A 119 21.76 11.86 -19.80
C SER A 119 21.07 10.56 -19.41
N GLY A 120 20.92 9.63 -20.37
CA GLY A 120 20.23 8.35 -20.16
C GLY A 120 18.73 8.38 -20.41
N ALA A 121 18.13 9.52 -20.75
CA ALA A 121 16.74 9.60 -21.12
C ALA A 121 16.50 8.91 -22.48
N ILE A 122 15.32 8.29 -22.65
CA ILE A 122 14.93 7.64 -23.89
C ILE A 122 13.82 8.47 -24.52
N LEU A 123 14.07 8.93 -25.76
CA LEU A 123 13.15 9.70 -26.55
C LEU A 123 12.56 8.81 -27.66
N LYS A 124 11.24 8.86 -27.82
CA LYS A 124 10.54 8.26 -28.94
C LYS A 124 9.61 9.29 -29.54
N THR A 125 9.83 9.64 -30.80
CA THR A 125 8.95 10.55 -31.52
C THR A 125 7.66 9.81 -31.88
N ILE A 126 6.53 10.25 -31.33
CA ILE A 126 5.19 9.71 -31.64
C ILE A 126 4.65 10.41 -32.89
N LYS A 127 4.87 11.73 -32.99
CA LYS A 127 4.47 12.55 -34.10
C LYS A 127 5.49 13.66 -34.30
N GLU A 128 5.96 13.82 -35.53
CA GLU A 128 6.88 14.90 -35.86
C GLU A 128 6.21 16.26 -35.72
N GLY A 129 6.92 17.20 -35.10
CA GLY A 129 6.49 18.58 -34.97
C GLY A 129 6.78 19.34 -36.27
N THR A 130 5.86 20.24 -36.63
CA THR A 130 6.01 21.13 -37.79
C THR A 130 6.27 22.59 -37.41
N GLY A 131 6.30 22.90 -36.12
CA GLY A 131 6.54 24.24 -35.58
C GLY A 131 8.01 24.60 -35.46
N ALA A 132 8.29 25.83 -35.06
CA ALA A 132 9.64 26.31 -34.78
C ALA A 132 10.22 25.56 -33.58
N THR A 133 11.53 25.25 -33.66
CA THR A 133 12.26 24.65 -32.53
C THR A 133 12.45 25.69 -31.44
N PRO A 134 12.04 25.40 -30.20
CA PRO A 134 12.20 26.35 -29.07
C PRO A 134 13.68 26.56 -28.73
N LYS A 135 14.04 27.77 -28.37
CA LYS A 135 15.35 28.14 -27.85
C LYS A 135 15.43 27.88 -26.35
N ILE A 136 16.61 27.84 -25.78
CA ILE A 136 16.82 27.56 -24.35
C ILE A 136 16.15 28.59 -23.40
N ILE A 137 15.84 29.76 -23.90
CA ILE A 137 15.18 30.84 -23.17
C ILE A 137 13.66 30.88 -23.37
N ASP A 138 13.13 30.05 -24.25
CA ASP A 138 11.70 30.05 -24.58
C ASP A 138 10.90 29.29 -23.52
N MET A 139 9.70 29.80 -23.27
CA MET A 139 8.76 29.14 -22.37
C MET A 139 7.92 28.14 -23.16
N VAL A 140 7.95 26.86 -22.77
CA VAL A 140 7.23 25.78 -23.43
C VAL A 140 6.18 25.19 -22.49
N LYS A 141 5.05 24.75 -23.02
CA LYS A 141 4.01 24.02 -22.31
C LYS A 141 4.13 22.54 -22.61
N VAL A 142 4.33 21.74 -21.56
CA VAL A 142 4.45 20.26 -21.68
C VAL A 142 3.38 19.56 -20.84
N HIS A 143 3.03 18.34 -21.25
CA HIS A 143 2.26 17.39 -20.44
C HIS A 143 3.19 16.26 -19.98
N TYR A 144 3.09 15.86 -18.70
CA TYR A 144 3.87 14.78 -18.09
C TYR A 144 3.01 13.97 -17.12
#